data_04cb2acd4154eebb410330b16565fa8e
#
_entry.id   04cb2acd4154eebb410330b16565fa8e
#
_cell.length_a   1.000
_cell.length_b   1.000
_cell.length_c   1.000
_cell.angle_alpha   90.00
_cell.angle_beta   90.00
_cell.angle_gamma   90.00
#
_symmetry.space_group_name_H-M   'P 1'
#
loop_
_entity.id
_entity.type
_entity.pdbx_description
1 polymer ?
#
loop_
_entity_poly.entity_id
_entity_poly.type
_entity_poly.pdbx_seq_one_letter_code
_entity_poly.pdbx_strand_id
1 'polypeptide(L)'
;MTRLFRILEKKQMTIVTSAVTLLEILVHPYRKKDMAAVEHYYAYLTRAPFIELVPLSVEIADRAAQLRAVYGFKTPDAIQLATALDAEATLFLTRDLEFRKQKQIEVGIL
;
A
#
# COMPACT_ATOMS: atom_id res chain seq x y z
N MET A 1 11.11 -2.34 -8.09
CA MET A 1 10.16 -3.02 -7.18
C MET A 1 10.59 -4.45 -6.84
N THR A 2 10.84 -5.29 -7.83
CA THR A 2 11.24 -6.69 -7.57
C THR A 2 12.50 -6.81 -6.71
N ARG A 3 13.49 -5.95 -6.94
CA ARG A 3 14.72 -5.94 -6.14
C ARG A 3 14.45 -5.58 -4.67
N LEU A 4 13.60 -4.57 -4.44
CA LEU A 4 13.22 -4.17 -3.09
C LEU A 4 12.53 -5.32 -2.37
N PHE A 5 11.57 -5.98 -3.02
CA PHE A 5 10.85 -7.10 -2.43
C PHE A 5 11.78 -8.26 -2.07
N ARG A 6 12.78 -8.55 -2.91
CA ARG A 6 13.78 -9.58 -2.59
C ARG A 6 14.60 -9.24 -1.35
N ILE A 7 14.99 -7.97 -1.21
CA ILE A 7 15.74 -7.51 -0.03
C ILE A 7 14.90 -7.66 1.24
N LEU A 8 13.63 -7.24 1.18
CA LEU A 8 12.72 -7.33 2.31
C LEU A 8 12.43 -8.78 2.69
N GLU A 9 12.24 -9.64 1.70
CA GLU A 9 12.02 -11.07 1.91
C GLU A 9 13.24 -11.73 2.59
N LYS A 10 14.45 -11.41 2.14
CA LYS A 10 15.69 -11.94 2.75
C LYS A 10 15.86 -11.50 4.20
N LYS A 11 15.40 -10.30 4.54
CA LYS A 11 15.49 -9.75 5.90
C LYS A 11 14.31 -10.19 6.78
N GLN A 12 13.43 -11.01 6.26
CA GLN A 12 12.24 -11.49 6.95
C GLN A 12 11.33 -10.35 7.42
N MET A 13 11.28 -9.27 6.66
CA MET A 13 10.40 -8.13 6.95
C MET A 13 9.02 -8.37 6.34
N THR A 14 8.00 -7.87 7.01
CA THR A 14 6.63 -7.92 6.50
C THR A 14 6.27 -6.59 5.88
N ILE A 15 5.70 -6.64 4.67
CA ILE A 15 5.13 -5.49 3.99
C ILE A 15 3.63 -5.49 4.23
N VAL A 16 3.11 -4.38 4.75
CA VAL A 16 1.67 -4.17 4.87
C VAL A 16 1.23 -3.25 3.74
N THR A 17 0.22 -3.62 3.00
CA THR A 17 -0.35 -2.78 1.95
C THR A 17 -1.88 -2.89 1.93
N SER A 18 -2.53 -1.87 1.39
CA SER A 18 -3.98 -1.83 1.28
C SER A 18 -4.49 -2.63 0.09
N ALA A 19 -5.73 -3.13 0.19
CA ALA A 19 -6.47 -3.68 -0.96
C ALA A 19 -6.56 -2.68 -2.12
N VAL A 20 -6.42 -1.38 -1.86
CA VAL A 20 -6.32 -0.34 -2.90
C VAL A 20 -5.14 -0.60 -3.83
N THR A 21 -4.03 -1.10 -3.30
CA THR A 21 -2.85 -1.45 -4.12
C THR A 21 -3.21 -2.54 -5.14
N LEU A 22 -3.95 -3.55 -4.71
CA LEU A 22 -4.41 -4.61 -5.61
C LEU A 22 -5.29 -4.03 -6.72
N LEU A 23 -6.23 -3.16 -6.35
CA LEU A 23 -7.11 -2.50 -7.31
C LEU A 23 -6.28 -1.72 -8.35
N GLU A 24 -5.36 -0.88 -7.89
CA GLU A 24 -4.56 -0.04 -8.78
C GLU A 24 -3.65 -0.85 -9.70
N ILE A 25 -3.04 -1.91 -9.20
CA ILE A 25 -2.16 -2.77 -9.99
C ILE A 25 -2.93 -3.54 -11.06
N LEU A 26 -4.15 -3.97 -10.77
CA LEU A 26 -4.94 -4.78 -11.71
C LEU A 26 -5.61 -4.00 -12.82
N VAL A 27 -5.77 -2.69 -12.70
CA VAL A 27 -6.44 -1.87 -13.72
C VAL A 27 -5.78 -2.02 -15.08
N HIS A 28 -4.46 -1.87 -15.15
CA HIS A 28 -3.73 -1.89 -16.42
C HIS A 28 -3.81 -3.24 -17.14
N PRO A 29 -3.50 -4.38 -16.50
CA PRO A 29 -3.63 -5.67 -17.18
C PRO A 29 -5.06 -6.02 -17.54
N TYR A 30 -6.07 -5.60 -16.76
CA TYR A 30 -7.47 -5.77 -17.18
C TYR A 30 -7.79 -4.97 -18.44
N ARG A 31 -7.32 -3.73 -18.53
CA ARG A 31 -7.53 -2.92 -19.74
C ARG A 31 -6.91 -3.55 -20.97
N LYS A 32 -5.76 -4.18 -20.81
CA LYS A 32 -5.06 -4.88 -21.90
C LYS A 32 -5.60 -6.28 -22.15
N LYS A 33 -6.54 -6.75 -21.34
CA LYS A 33 -7.07 -8.12 -21.40
C LYS A 33 -5.97 -9.17 -21.24
N ASP A 34 -4.92 -8.85 -20.50
CA ASP A 34 -3.82 -9.74 -20.20
C ASP A 34 -4.13 -10.51 -18.92
N MET A 35 -4.89 -11.59 -19.07
CA MET A 35 -5.35 -12.36 -17.92
C MET A 35 -4.23 -13.12 -17.22
N ALA A 36 -3.17 -13.48 -17.92
CA ALA A 36 -2.00 -14.09 -17.28
C ALA A 36 -1.35 -13.12 -16.29
N ALA A 37 -1.21 -11.85 -16.67
CA ALA A 37 -0.68 -10.81 -15.77
C ALA A 37 -1.63 -10.57 -14.59
N VAL A 38 -2.94 -10.55 -14.82
CA VAL A 38 -3.93 -10.40 -13.74
C VAL A 38 -3.77 -11.50 -12.71
N GLU A 39 -3.71 -12.76 -13.14
CA GLU A 39 -3.55 -13.90 -12.24
C GLU A 39 -2.23 -13.83 -11.47
N HIS A 40 -1.16 -13.45 -12.16
CA HIS A 40 0.16 -13.33 -11.54
C HIS A 40 0.17 -12.30 -10.42
N TYR A 41 -0.30 -11.09 -10.68
CA TYR A 41 -0.31 -10.02 -9.68
C TYR A 41 -1.28 -10.32 -8.54
N TYR A 42 -2.46 -10.87 -8.86
CA TYR A 42 -3.42 -11.24 -7.84
C TYR A 42 -2.83 -12.27 -6.87
N ALA A 43 -2.25 -13.33 -7.42
CA ALA A 43 -1.66 -14.39 -6.59
C ALA A 43 -0.50 -13.85 -5.75
N TYR A 44 0.35 -13.02 -6.34
CA TYR A 44 1.50 -12.45 -5.64
C TYR A 44 1.07 -11.62 -4.44
N LEU A 45 0.14 -10.68 -4.64
CA LEU A 45 -0.29 -9.77 -3.58
C LEU A 45 -1.13 -10.46 -2.49
N THR A 46 -1.85 -11.52 -2.84
CA THR A 46 -2.73 -12.20 -1.88
C THR A 46 -2.10 -13.39 -1.19
N ARG A 47 -1.00 -13.95 -1.73
CA ARG A 47 -0.42 -15.20 -1.24
C ARG A 47 1.04 -15.13 -0.81
N ALA A 48 1.78 -14.07 -1.18
CA ALA A 48 3.17 -13.96 -0.77
C ALA A 48 3.26 -13.89 0.76
N PRO A 49 4.09 -14.73 1.40
CA PRO A 49 4.09 -14.83 2.85
C PRO A 49 4.62 -13.57 3.56
N PHE A 50 5.36 -12.72 2.85
CA PHE A 50 5.89 -11.47 3.40
C PHE A 50 5.00 -10.26 3.11
N ILE A 51 3.86 -10.43 2.43
CA ILE A 51 2.90 -9.36 2.14
C ILE A 51 1.61 -9.60 2.90
N GLU A 52 1.21 -8.63 3.71
CA GLU A 52 -0.10 -8.58 4.33
C GLU A 52 -0.96 -7.58 3.57
N LEU A 53 -1.96 -8.10 2.87
CA LEU A 53 -2.91 -7.27 2.13
C LEU A 53 -4.12 -6.98 3.03
N VAL A 54 -4.31 -5.72 3.37
CA VAL A 54 -5.32 -5.31 4.36
C VAL A 54 -6.55 -4.75 3.66
N PRO A 55 -7.73 -5.31 3.92
CA PRO A 55 -8.97 -4.76 3.36
C PRO A 55 -9.30 -3.40 3.96
N LEU A 56 -10.06 -2.61 3.21
CA LEU A 56 -10.55 -1.32 3.70
C LEU A 56 -11.65 -1.57 4.74
N SER A 57 -11.29 -1.34 6.00
CA SER A 57 -12.25 -1.45 7.11
C SER A 57 -12.91 -0.10 7.38
N VAL A 58 -13.95 -0.11 8.20
CA VAL A 58 -14.61 1.13 8.65
C VAL A 58 -13.63 2.00 9.43
N GLU A 59 -12.81 1.40 10.28
CA GLU A 59 -11.80 2.11 11.08
C GLU A 59 -10.74 2.78 10.20
N ILE A 60 -10.27 2.07 9.19
CA ILE A 60 -9.30 2.64 8.24
C ILE A 60 -9.94 3.76 7.43
N ALA A 61 -11.19 3.60 7.00
CA ALA A 61 -11.92 4.64 6.27
C ALA A 61 -12.06 5.91 7.11
N ASP A 62 -12.39 5.77 8.39
CA ASP A 62 -12.50 6.92 9.29
C ASP A 62 -11.16 7.64 9.45
N ARG A 63 -10.08 6.90 9.68
CA ARG A 63 -8.74 7.48 9.77
C ARG A 63 -8.31 8.16 8.47
N ALA A 64 -8.62 7.55 7.34
CA ALA A 64 -8.32 8.15 6.03
C ALA A 64 -9.07 9.47 5.85
N ALA A 65 -10.32 9.55 6.31
CA ALA A 65 -11.10 10.79 6.26
C ALA A 65 -10.43 11.89 7.09
N GLN A 66 -9.91 11.56 8.28
CA GLN A 66 -9.17 12.51 9.12
C GLN A 66 -7.90 12.99 8.42
N LEU A 67 -7.16 12.08 7.80
CA LEU A 67 -5.93 12.44 7.08
C LEU A 67 -6.21 13.35 5.89
N ARG A 68 -7.30 13.12 5.18
CA ARG A 68 -7.73 13.99 4.10
C ARG A 68 -8.11 15.37 4.60
N ALA A 69 -8.84 15.43 5.70
CA ALA A 69 -9.29 16.70 6.28
C ALA A 69 -8.10 17.56 6.75
N VAL A 70 -7.09 16.94 7.35
CA VAL A 70 -5.93 17.66 7.89
C VAL A 70 -4.88 17.98 6.83
N TYR A 71 -4.54 17.01 5.98
CA TYR A 71 -3.40 17.15 5.06
C TYR A 71 -3.80 17.32 3.60
N GLY A 72 -5.06 17.05 3.24
CA GLY A 72 -5.52 17.16 1.85
C GLY A 72 -5.06 16.05 0.92
N PHE A 73 -4.70 14.88 1.45
CA PHE A 73 -4.35 13.74 0.61
C PHE A 73 -5.50 13.31 -0.27
N LYS A 74 -5.18 12.78 -1.46
CA LYS A 74 -6.17 12.11 -2.31
C LYS A 74 -6.67 10.84 -1.63
N THR A 75 -7.87 10.40 -1.99
CA THR A 75 -8.49 9.24 -1.34
C THR A 75 -7.60 7.99 -1.32
N PRO A 76 -7.01 7.54 -2.44
CA PRO A 76 -6.15 6.36 -2.40
C PRO A 76 -4.94 6.53 -1.48
N ASP A 77 -4.32 7.69 -1.50
CA ASP A 77 -3.14 7.98 -0.68
C ASP A 77 -3.49 7.99 0.80
N ALA A 78 -4.63 8.60 1.15
CA ALA A 78 -5.11 8.62 2.53
C ALA A 78 -5.40 7.20 3.04
N ILE A 79 -5.97 6.34 2.21
CA ILE A 79 -6.24 4.95 2.57
C ILE A 79 -4.93 4.18 2.80
N GLN A 80 -3.93 4.37 1.92
CA GLN A 80 -2.63 3.72 2.09
C GLN A 80 -1.96 4.13 3.41
N LEU A 81 -1.95 5.42 3.70
CA LEU A 81 -1.35 5.92 4.94
C LEU A 81 -2.13 5.45 6.17
N ALA A 82 -3.46 5.51 6.12
CA ALA A 82 -4.31 5.04 7.22
C ALA A 82 -4.10 3.55 7.48
N THR A 83 -3.94 2.75 6.43
CA THR A 83 -3.67 1.31 6.55
C THR A 83 -2.34 1.07 7.27
N ALA A 84 -1.30 1.82 6.89
CA ALA A 84 0.01 1.71 7.53
C ALA A 84 -0.06 2.08 9.01
N LEU A 85 -0.76 3.17 9.34
CA LEU A 85 -0.92 3.60 10.74
C LEU A 85 -1.72 2.61 11.56
N ASP A 86 -2.79 2.08 11.00
CA ASP A 86 -3.65 1.09 11.68
C ASP A 86 -2.89 -0.21 11.96
N ALA A 87 -2.00 -0.60 11.06
CA ALA A 87 -1.15 -1.78 11.21
C ALA A 87 0.08 -1.52 12.10
N GLU A 88 0.24 -0.31 12.61
CA GLU A 88 1.40 0.09 13.41
C GLU A 88 2.73 -0.11 12.67
N ALA A 89 2.73 0.14 11.37
CA ALA A 89 3.95 0.08 10.57
C ALA A 89 4.95 1.13 11.05
N THR A 90 6.22 0.79 10.96
CA THR A 90 7.30 1.67 11.45
C THR A 90 7.85 2.58 10.35
N LEU A 91 7.58 2.26 9.09
CA LEU A 91 8.10 3.01 7.95
C LEU A 91 7.10 2.96 6.80
N PHE A 92 6.84 4.10 6.19
CA PHE A 92 6.01 4.22 5.01
C PHE A 92 6.89 4.49 3.80
N LEU A 93 6.96 3.53 2.87
CA LEU A 93 7.77 3.64 1.65
C LEU A 93 6.92 4.17 0.50
N THR A 94 7.38 5.23 -0.14
CA THR A 94 6.66 5.89 -1.24
C THR A 94 7.62 6.62 -2.17
N ARG A 95 7.17 6.93 -3.37
CA ARG A 95 7.88 7.84 -4.28
C ARG A 95 7.31 9.25 -4.23
N ASP A 96 6.20 9.44 -3.51
CA ASP A 96 5.49 10.72 -3.46
C ASP A 96 5.94 11.54 -2.26
N LEU A 97 6.58 12.70 -2.53
CA LEU A 97 7.06 13.61 -1.52
C LEU A 97 5.94 14.24 -0.68
N GLU A 98 4.71 14.22 -1.19
CA GLU A 98 3.54 14.74 -0.48
C GLU A 98 3.35 14.10 0.90
N PHE A 99 3.76 12.83 1.08
CA PHE A 99 3.63 12.15 2.35
C PHE A 99 4.53 12.71 3.45
N ARG A 100 5.53 13.54 3.09
CA ARG A 100 6.41 14.20 4.09
C ARG A 100 5.69 15.25 4.92
N LYS A 101 4.52 15.72 4.50
CA LYS A 101 3.78 16.76 5.23
C LYS A 101 3.15 16.27 6.54
N GLN A 102 3.00 14.95 6.69
CA GLN A 102 2.53 14.35 7.94
C GLN A 102 3.71 13.84 8.78
N LYS A 103 3.53 13.77 10.10
CA LYS A 103 4.58 13.37 11.03
C LYS A 103 4.20 12.17 11.91
N GLN A 104 3.12 11.47 11.57
CA GLN A 104 2.64 10.33 12.36
C GLN A 104 3.46 9.07 12.14
N ILE A 105 4.11 8.94 10.98
CA ILE A 105 4.96 7.80 10.64
C ILE A 105 6.16 8.29 9.85
N GLU A 106 7.31 7.64 10.04
CA GLU A 106 8.51 7.93 9.27
C GLU A 106 8.29 7.57 7.79
N VAL A 107 8.72 8.45 6.89
CA VAL A 107 8.57 8.27 5.44
C VAL A 107 9.92 8.01 4.80
N GLY A 108 10.03 6.91 4.07
CA GLY A 108 11.18 6.61 3.22
C GLY A 108 10.84 6.83 1.76
N ILE A 109 11.67 7.58 1.05
CA ILE A 109 11.46 7.88 -0.36
C ILE A 109 12.22 6.86 -1.22
N LEU A 110 11.52 6.22 -2.13
CA LEU A 110 12.09 5.24 -3.05
C LEU A 110 12.81 5.89 -4.24
#